data_61eeeead44a415d0c900e54233ad003b
#
_entry.id   61eeeead44a415d0c900e54233ad003b
#
_cell.length_a   1.000
_cell.length_b   1.000
_cell.length_c   1.000
_cell.angle_alpha   90.00
_cell.angle_beta   90.00
_cell.angle_gamma   90.00
#
_symmetry.space_group_name_H-M   'P 1'
#
loop_
_entity.id
_entity.type
_entity.pdbx_description
1 polymer ?
#
loop_
_entity_poly.entity_id
_entity_poly.type
_entity_poly.pdbx_seq_one_letter_code
_entity_poly.pdbx_strand_id
1 'polypeptide(L)'
;MTVQGKDLKETELHELAGVVGSVFQNPKSQFYTLSADTEIVFGCENIGMPKEEILNRFAKTVRLFQIEKLLGKSLLELSGGEKQKIACASVNMLEPEILVLDEPTSNLDIHAIHELRSVLELWKKKGKTILIAEHRLSWVRGLADRVLYFKNGTVAEDIPAGLFWKRSKEEFHSLGLRCADIFQPQKTERKGSGKSYTLTDFSFSYKNGRKIEIPELEIPKGAVVAILGDNGAGKSTFAKCVCGLMKHCRGKISDGEKVYRGRRLWELAYLVFQVVNHQLFSESVKEEVTLGLPLWEGKKEELAGQVLRQMGLLDYSDYHPMSLSGGQKQRLAVAGAMASGKDLIVYDEPTSGLDYRHMEIVADMINDLSEKGKTQFIITHDPELVERCCDRFLFLKNGKVECEGSWTKENIDRIRNYFGELAHTR
;
A
#
# COMPACT_ATOMS: atom_id res chain seq x y z
N MET A 1 17.84 0.26 28.49
CA MET A 1 17.50 -0.82 27.57
C MET A 1 18.78 -1.50 27.14
N THR A 2 18.85 -2.83 27.21
CA THR A 2 20.09 -3.57 26.93
C THR A 2 19.90 -4.54 25.77
N VAL A 3 20.92 -4.71 24.94
CA VAL A 3 20.99 -5.69 23.85
C VAL A 3 22.26 -6.51 24.05
N GLN A 4 22.13 -7.81 24.24
CA GLN A 4 23.26 -8.72 24.59
C GLN A 4 24.10 -8.21 25.77
N GLY A 5 23.46 -7.64 26.78
CA GLY A 5 24.12 -7.09 27.96
C GLY A 5 24.74 -5.70 27.80
N LYS A 6 24.75 -5.12 26.59
CA LYS A 6 25.22 -3.75 26.31
C LYS A 6 24.06 -2.76 26.49
N ASP A 7 24.29 -1.65 27.21
CA ASP A 7 23.30 -0.57 27.32
C ASP A 7 23.27 0.26 26.02
N LEU A 8 22.09 0.38 25.41
CA LEU A 8 21.92 1.13 24.16
C LEU A 8 22.24 2.62 24.28
N LYS A 9 22.24 3.19 25.50
CA LYS A 9 22.58 4.59 25.71
C LYS A 9 24.09 4.85 25.74
N GLU A 10 24.86 3.80 26.04
CA GLU A 10 26.31 3.88 26.21
C GLU A 10 27.08 3.21 25.06
N THR A 11 26.37 2.50 24.18
CA THR A 11 26.98 1.75 23.08
C THR A 11 26.89 2.56 21.78
N GLU A 12 28.01 2.68 21.09
CA GLU A 12 28.07 3.37 19.78
C GLU A 12 27.28 2.60 18.71
N LEU A 13 26.64 3.33 17.79
CA LEU A 13 25.79 2.73 16.75
C LEU A 13 26.52 1.71 15.87
N HIS A 14 27.79 1.95 15.58
CA HIS A 14 28.58 1.04 14.75
C HIS A 14 28.85 -0.31 15.44
N GLU A 15 28.92 -0.35 16.77
CA GLU A 15 29.06 -1.59 17.54
C GLU A 15 27.77 -2.41 17.53
N LEU A 16 26.62 -1.77 17.38
CA LEU A 16 25.32 -2.44 17.29
C LEU A 16 25.03 -2.96 15.90
N ALA A 17 25.62 -2.38 14.86
CA ALA A 17 25.36 -2.73 13.46
C ALA A 17 25.66 -4.20 13.12
N GLY A 18 26.60 -4.83 13.82
CA GLY A 18 26.89 -6.25 13.69
C GLY A 18 25.92 -7.18 14.44
N VAL A 19 25.16 -6.63 15.39
CA VAL A 19 24.25 -7.40 16.27
C VAL A 19 22.79 -7.23 15.88
N VAL A 20 22.40 -5.98 15.50
CA VAL A 20 21.04 -5.61 15.15
C VAL A 20 20.96 -5.17 13.70
N GLY A 21 20.21 -5.89 12.89
CA GLY A 21 19.91 -5.52 11.51
C GLY A 21 18.52 -4.88 11.44
N SER A 22 18.41 -3.71 10.82
CA SER A 22 17.14 -3.00 10.67
C SER A 22 16.70 -2.96 9.22
N VAL A 23 15.42 -3.23 8.98
CA VAL A 23 14.75 -3.10 7.67
C VAL A 23 13.66 -2.06 7.80
N PHE A 24 13.79 -0.94 7.08
CA PHE A 24 12.88 0.19 7.18
C PHE A 24 11.64 0.00 6.34
N GLN A 25 10.54 0.65 6.73
CA GLN A 25 9.27 0.68 6.01
C GLN A 25 9.44 1.10 4.54
N ASN A 26 10.27 2.11 4.29
CA ASN A 26 10.62 2.55 2.94
C ASN A 26 12.05 2.14 2.61
N PRO A 27 12.28 1.10 1.79
CA PRO A 27 13.62 0.66 1.44
C PRO A 27 14.48 1.75 0.79
N LYS A 28 13.86 2.74 0.10
CA LYS A 28 14.62 3.85 -0.51
C LYS A 28 15.34 4.72 0.52
N SER A 29 14.82 4.84 1.72
CA SER A 29 15.45 5.61 2.79
C SER A 29 16.63 4.89 3.45
N GLN A 30 16.80 3.60 3.15
CA GLN A 30 17.87 2.74 3.66
C GLN A 30 19.04 2.63 2.69
N PHE A 31 18.84 2.90 1.39
CA PHE A 31 19.85 2.71 0.35
C PHE A 31 20.87 3.85 0.32
N TYR A 32 22.13 3.48 0.23
CA TYR A 32 23.28 4.39 0.13
C TYR A 32 23.89 4.38 -1.28
N THR A 33 23.64 3.34 -2.08
CA THR A 33 24.23 3.17 -3.40
C THR A 33 23.16 3.22 -4.50
N LEU A 34 23.57 3.16 -5.76
CA LEU A 34 22.66 3.19 -6.92
C LEU A 34 22.47 1.81 -7.56
N SER A 35 23.28 0.83 -7.21
CA SER A 35 23.28 -0.51 -7.80
C SER A 35 22.92 -1.56 -6.76
N ALA A 36 22.17 -2.59 -7.18
CA ALA A 36 21.78 -3.68 -6.31
C ALA A 36 23.01 -4.42 -5.73
N ASP A 37 24.02 -4.66 -6.53
CA ASP A 37 25.23 -5.39 -6.12
C ASP A 37 26.00 -4.65 -5.04
N THR A 38 26.24 -3.34 -5.26
CA THR A 38 26.98 -2.51 -4.31
C THR A 38 26.20 -2.31 -3.01
N GLU A 39 24.87 -2.19 -3.09
CA GLU A 39 24.02 -2.04 -1.90
C GLU A 39 24.05 -3.30 -1.01
N ILE A 40 24.03 -4.48 -1.62
CA ILE A 40 24.08 -5.74 -0.87
C ILE A 40 25.37 -5.85 -0.06
N VAL A 41 26.51 -5.46 -0.61
CA VAL A 41 27.83 -5.61 0.05
C VAL A 41 28.22 -4.41 0.92
N PHE A 42 27.56 -3.28 0.78
CA PHE A 42 27.92 -2.00 1.38
C PHE A 42 28.20 -2.08 2.89
N GLY A 43 27.31 -2.74 3.65
CA GLY A 43 27.50 -2.90 5.10
C GLY A 43 28.76 -3.68 5.46
N CYS A 44 29.09 -4.75 4.69
CA CYS A 44 30.27 -5.57 4.93
C CYS A 44 31.56 -4.81 4.60
N GLU A 45 31.56 -4.00 3.54
CA GLU A 45 32.70 -3.16 3.17
C GLU A 45 32.97 -2.10 4.25
N ASN A 46 31.92 -1.46 4.78
CA ASN A 46 32.06 -0.44 5.82
C ASN A 46 32.66 -0.94 7.14
N ILE A 47 32.41 -2.21 7.48
CA ILE A 47 33.04 -2.81 8.69
C ILE A 47 34.42 -3.41 8.40
N GLY A 48 34.95 -3.25 7.18
CA GLY A 48 36.27 -3.76 6.79
C GLY A 48 36.35 -5.28 6.66
N MET A 49 35.26 -5.95 6.33
CA MET A 49 35.25 -7.43 6.14
C MET A 49 36.17 -7.85 4.99
N PRO A 50 36.95 -8.95 5.14
CA PRO A 50 37.81 -9.44 4.08
C PRO A 50 37.03 -9.75 2.80
N LYS A 51 37.59 -9.39 1.64
CA LYS A 51 36.94 -9.56 0.33
C LYS A 51 36.46 -10.98 0.06
N GLU A 52 37.23 -11.99 0.44
CA GLU A 52 36.88 -13.39 0.24
C GLU A 52 35.62 -13.78 1.04
N GLU A 53 35.50 -13.28 2.26
CA GLU A 53 34.31 -13.47 3.10
C GLU A 53 33.09 -12.76 2.53
N ILE A 54 33.25 -11.50 2.05
CA ILE A 54 32.18 -10.76 1.37
C ILE A 54 31.64 -11.56 0.18
N LEU A 55 32.52 -12.07 -0.69
CA LEU A 55 32.12 -12.84 -1.87
C LEU A 55 31.39 -14.13 -1.49
N ASN A 56 31.83 -14.83 -0.45
CA ASN A 56 31.17 -16.04 0.03
C ASN A 56 29.76 -15.73 0.59
N ARG A 57 29.63 -14.69 1.44
CA ARG A 57 28.33 -14.25 1.98
C ARG A 57 27.40 -13.73 0.89
N PHE A 58 27.95 -12.98 -0.08
CA PHE A 58 27.19 -12.49 -1.22
C PHE A 58 26.57 -13.65 -2.03
N ALA A 59 27.37 -14.65 -2.41
CA ALA A 59 26.86 -15.80 -3.15
C ALA A 59 25.75 -16.56 -2.40
N LYS A 60 25.91 -16.74 -1.07
CA LYS A 60 24.88 -17.35 -0.22
C LYS A 60 23.62 -16.51 -0.14
N THR A 61 23.75 -15.18 0.06
CA THR A 61 22.64 -14.26 0.18
C THR A 61 21.86 -14.15 -1.13
N VAL A 62 22.53 -14.02 -2.27
CA VAL A 62 21.90 -13.97 -3.60
C VAL A 62 21.00 -15.19 -3.83
N ARG A 63 21.49 -16.38 -3.53
CA ARG A 63 20.71 -17.63 -3.65
C ARG A 63 19.55 -17.68 -2.68
N LEU A 64 19.78 -17.27 -1.42
CA LEU A 64 18.77 -17.29 -0.37
C LEU A 64 17.56 -16.42 -0.74
N PHE A 65 17.82 -15.22 -1.26
CA PHE A 65 16.77 -14.24 -1.61
C PHE A 65 16.30 -14.39 -3.07
N GLN A 66 16.89 -15.30 -3.85
CA GLN A 66 16.56 -15.52 -5.28
C GLN A 66 16.61 -14.21 -6.09
N ILE A 67 17.68 -13.45 -5.92
CA ILE A 67 17.85 -12.12 -6.50
C ILE A 67 18.87 -12.06 -7.65
N GLU A 68 19.23 -13.20 -8.24
CA GLU A 68 20.18 -13.28 -9.36
C GLU A 68 19.78 -12.36 -10.51
N LYS A 69 18.49 -12.26 -10.81
CA LYS A 69 17.94 -11.42 -11.88
C LYS A 69 17.98 -9.91 -11.59
N LEU A 70 18.25 -9.53 -10.34
CA LEU A 70 18.33 -8.15 -9.90
C LEU A 70 19.75 -7.60 -9.92
N LEU A 71 20.75 -8.49 -9.98
CA LEU A 71 22.16 -8.11 -10.04
C LEU A 71 22.45 -7.28 -11.29
N GLY A 72 23.33 -6.29 -11.16
CA GLY A 72 23.68 -5.36 -12.23
C GLY A 72 22.61 -4.30 -12.53
N LYS A 73 21.43 -4.35 -11.87
CA LYS A 73 20.38 -3.33 -12.11
C LYS A 73 20.56 -2.11 -11.20
N SER A 74 20.10 -0.96 -11.71
CA SER A 74 19.93 0.24 -10.89
C SER A 74 18.78 0.05 -9.89
N LEU A 75 19.01 0.44 -8.62
CA LEU A 75 17.97 0.45 -7.59
C LEU A 75 16.78 1.35 -7.96
N LEU A 76 16.98 2.37 -8.81
CA LEU A 76 15.90 3.24 -9.26
C LEU A 76 14.90 2.53 -10.17
N GLU A 77 15.36 1.51 -10.92
CA GLU A 77 14.56 0.75 -11.88
C GLU A 77 13.77 -0.39 -11.23
N LEU A 78 14.12 -0.78 -9.99
CA LEU A 78 13.48 -1.87 -9.28
C LEU A 78 12.07 -1.50 -8.79
N SER A 79 11.17 -2.48 -8.81
CA SER A 79 9.85 -2.40 -8.17
C SER A 79 9.96 -2.29 -6.63
N GLY A 80 8.87 -1.95 -5.95
CA GLY A 80 8.83 -1.88 -4.48
C GLY A 80 9.26 -3.20 -3.82
N GLY A 81 8.72 -4.33 -4.28
CA GLY A 81 9.07 -5.66 -3.77
C GLY A 81 10.52 -6.06 -4.02
N GLU A 82 11.04 -5.76 -5.23
CA GLU A 82 12.45 -6.00 -5.54
C GLU A 82 13.39 -5.17 -4.65
N LYS A 83 13.04 -3.91 -4.39
CA LYS A 83 13.77 -3.04 -3.44
C LYS A 83 13.77 -3.61 -2.02
N GLN A 84 12.61 -4.09 -1.56
CA GLN A 84 12.51 -4.70 -0.23
C GLN A 84 13.38 -5.95 -0.11
N LYS A 85 13.43 -6.79 -1.14
CA LYS A 85 14.35 -7.94 -1.20
C LYS A 85 15.81 -7.52 -1.09
N ILE A 86 16.22 -6.48 -1.82
CA ILE A 86 17.59 -5.97 -1.74
C ILE A 86 17.89 -5.42 -0.34
N ALA A 87 16.97 -4.67 0.27
CA ALA A 87 17.13 -4.18 1.64
C ALA A 87 17.28 -5.32 2.67
N CYS A 88 16.46 -6.37 2.56
CA CYS A 88 16.59 -7.55 3.41
C CYS A 88 17.90 -8.30 3.14
N ALA A 89 18.32 -8.40 1.87
CA ALA A 89 19.56 -9.04 1.48
C ALA A 89 20.79 -8.30 2.02
N SER A 90 20.82 -6.97 1.95
CA SER A 90 21.93 -6.17 2.49
C SER A 90 22.06 -6.32 4.01
N VAL A 91 20.94 -6.35 4.74
CA VAL A 91 20.94 -6.62 6.18
C VAL A 91 21.42 -8.05 6.48
N ASN A 92 21.00 -9.04 5.68
CA ASN A 92 21.41 -10.44 5.86
C ASN A 92 22.92 -10.65 5.71
N MET A 93 23.60 -9.82 4.93
CA MET A 93 25.06 -9.95 4.70
C MET A 93 25.89 -9.85 6.00
N LEU A 94 25.42 -9.06 6.96
CA LEU A 94 26.06 -8.91 8.27
C LEU A 94 25.73 -10.05 9.24
N GLU A 95 24.77 -10.92 8.89
CA GLU A 95 24.30 -12.05 9.70
C GLU A 95 23.91 -11.66 11.15
N PRO A 96 23.16 -10.54 11.37
CA PRO A 96 22.87 -10.06 12.71
C PRO A 96 22.10 -11.09 13.54
N GLU A 97 22.24 -11.05 14.86
CA GLU A 97 21.50 -11.91 15.78
C GLU A 97 20.04 -11.46 15.95
N ILE A 98 19.81 -10.17 15.85
CA ILE A 98 18.51 -9.53 16.05
C ILE A 98 18.12 -8.78 14.77
N LEU A 99 16.91 -8.99 14.31
CA LEU A 99 16.34 -8.34 13.15
C LEU A 99 15.14 -7.50 13.55
N VAL A 100 15.11 -6.24 13.16
CA VAL A 100 14.00 -5.32 13.41
C VAL A 100 13.42 -4.90 12.06
N LEU A 101 12.16 -5.20 11.83
CA LEU A 101 11.47 -4.88 10.59
C LEU A 101 10.28 -3.94 10.92
N ASP A 102 10.25 -2.80 10.27
CA ASP A 102 9.18 -1.82 10.42
C ASP A 102 8.30 -1.83 9.17
N GLU A 103 7.07 -2.29 9.31
CA GLU A 103 6.06 -2.46 8.24
C GLU A 103 6.64 -2.99 6.92
N PRO A 104 7.35 -4.12 6.93
CA PRO A 104 8.11 -4.58 5.77
C PRO A 104 7.22 -4.97 4.59
N THR A 105 5.90 -5.08 4.78
CA THR A 105 4.93 -5.47 3.74
C THR A 105 4.16 -4.31 3.13
N SER A 106 4.36 -3.08 3.57
CA SER A 106 3.56 -1.91 3.19
C SER A 106 3.45 -1.65 1.68
N ASN A 107 4.48 -2.02 0.90
CA ASN A 107 4.55 -1.81 -0.54
C ASN A 107 4.66 -3.12 -1.35
N LEU A 108 4.38 -4.26 -0.71
CA LEU A 108 4.50 -5.58 -1.32
C LEU A 108 3.15 -6.08 -1.84
N ASP A 109 3.17 -6.76 -2.98
CA ASP A 109 2.07 -7.62 -3.39
C ASP A 109 2.10 -8.95 -2.61
N ILE A 110 1.06 -9.74 -2.79
CA ILE A 110 0.86 -11.00 -2.07
C ILE A 110 2.04 -11.95 -2.29
N HIS A 111 2.52 -12.06 -3.52
CA HIS A 111 3.64 -12.94 -3.86
C HIS A 111 4.93 -12.52 -3.16
N ALA A 112 5.27 -11.24 -3.16
CA ALA A 112 6.43 -10.70 -2.46
C ALA A 112 6.33 -10.86 -0.93
N ILE A 113 5.11 -10.81 -0.35
CA ILE A 113 4.89 -11.08 1.08
C ILE A 113 5.22 -12.55 1.40
N HIS A 114 4.80 -13.51 0.57
CA HIS A 114 5.15 -14.92 0.75
C HIS A 114 6.65 -15.18 0.70
N GLU A 115 7.33 -14.55 -0.24
CA GLU A 115 8.80 -14.65 -0.34
C GLU A 115 9.49 -14.09 0.91
N LEU A 116 9.05 -12.91 1.40
CA LEU A 116 9.55 -12.33 2.64
C LEU A 116 9.30 -13.26 3.83
N ARG A 117 8.08 -13.79 3.95
CA ARG A 117 7.73 -14.75 5.01
C ARG A 117 8.66 -15.96 5.02
N SER A 118 8.95 -16.52 3.85
CA SER A 118 9.87 -17.67 3.72
C SER A 118 11.28 -17.36 4.24
N VAL A 119 11.76 -16.13 3.99
CA VAL A 119 13.06 -15.66 4.53
C VAL A 119 13.01 -15.55 6.06
N LEU A 120 11.94 -14.98 6.61
CA LEU A 120 11.79 -14.84 8.06
C LEU A 120 11.67 -16.19 8.77
N GLU A 121 10.96 -17.16 8.17
CA GLU A 121 10.90 -18.52 8.67
C GLU A 121 12.29 -19.19 8.72
N LEU A 122 13.11 -18.93 7.69
CA LEU A 122 14.49 -19.43 7.67
C LEU A 122 15.35 -18.76 8.76
N TRP A 123 15.24 -17.45 8.93
CA TRP A 123 15.95 -16.75 10.00
C TRP A 123 15.53 -17.25 11.39
N LYS A 124 14.22 -17.46 11.59
CA LYS A 124 13.69 -18.06 12.82
C LYS A 124 14.26 -19.47 13.06
N LYS A 125 14.31 -20.33 12.04
CA LYS A 125 14.94 -21.66 12.13
C LYS A 125 16.43 -21.61 12.46
N LYS A 126 17.13 -20.54 12.08
CA LYS A 126 18.52 -20.27 12.45
C LYS A 126 18.69 -19.70 13.87
N GLY A 127 17.63 -19.58 14.65
CA GLY A 127 17.65 -19.07 16.02
C GLY A 127 17.75 -17.54 16.13
N LYS A 128 17.54 -16.79 15.04
CA LYS A 128 17.56 -15.32 15.08
C LYS A 128 16.36 -14.79 15.85
N THR A 129 16.55 -13.69 16.59
CA THR A 129 15.45 -12.93 17.19
C THR A 129 14.89 -11.95 16.17
N ILE A 130 13.57 -12.00 15.93
CA ILE A 130 12.93 -11.16 14.92
C ILE A 130 11.85 -10.32 15.59
N LEU A 131 11.96 -9.00 15.47
CA LEU A 131 10.95 -8.02 15.90
C LEU A 131 10.31 -7.43 14.66
N ILE A 132 8.98 -7.50 14.56
CA ILE A 132 8.21 -6.98 13.43
C ILE A 132 7.16 -6.02 13.97
N ALA A 133 7.23 -4.75 13.57
CA ALA A 133 6.12 -3.82 13.73
C ALA A 133 5.24 -3.92 12.48
N GLU A 134 3.93 -4.19 12.65
CA GLU A 134 3.05 -4.46 11.52
C GLU A 134 1.59 -4.12 11.82
N HIS A 135 0.89 -3.63 10.81
CA HIS A 135 -0.56 -3.41 10.83
C HIS A 135 -1.33 -4.54 10.14
N ARG A 136 -0.75 -5.17 9.12
CA ARG A 136 -1.34 -6.29 8.38
C ARG A 136 -0.99 -7.61 9.06
N LEU A 137 -1.83 -8.05 9.99
CA LEU A 137 -1.50 -9.16 10.88
C LEU A 137 -1.62 -10.55 10.22
N SER A 138 -2.33 -10.69 9.09
CA SER A 138 -2.62 -11.99 8.46
C SER A 138 -1.36 -12.80 8.12
N TRP A 139 -0.36 -12.16 7.55
CA TRP A 139 0.84 -12.83 7.06
C TRP A 139 1.81 -13.27 8.16
N VAL A 140 1.74 -12.67 9.37
CA VAL A 140 2.56 -13.07 10.53
C VAL A 140 1.91 -14.17 11.36
N ARG A 141 0.67 -14.55 11.05
CA ARG A 141 -0.02 -15.65 11.74
C ARG A 141 0.74 -16.96 11.54
N GLY A 142 1.03 -17.67 12.65
CA GLY A 142 1.86 -18.88 12.65
C GLY A 142 3.37 -18.65 12.54
N LEU A 143 3.82 -17.42 12.23
CA LEU A 143 5.23 -17.04 12.26
C LEU A 143 5.63 -16.48 13.63
N ALA A 144 4.82 -15.58 14.18
CA ALA A 144 5.08 -14.95 15.48
C ALA A 144 4.87 -15.94 16.64
N ASP A 145 5.75 -15.87 17.63
CA ASP A 145 5.64 -16.64 18.90
C ASP A 145 4.97 -15.84 20.00
N ARG A 146 5.13 -14.50 19.97
CA ARG A 146 4.71 -13.56 21.02
C ARG A 146 4.24 -12.27 20.35
N VAL A 147 3.25 -11.62 20.92
CA VAL A 147 2.70 -10.36 20.46
C VAL A 147 2.79 -9.31 21.56
N LEU A 148 3.39 -8.18 21.23
CA LEU A 148 3.44 -6.98 22.05
C LEU A 148 2.47 -5.96 21.46
N TYR A 149 1.38 -5.67 22.17
CA TYR A 149 0.45 -4.64 21.74
C TYR A 149 0.81 -3.30 22.37
N PHE A 150 1.12 -2.32 21.52
CA PHE A 150 1.48 -0.96 21.93
C PHE A 150 0.26 -0.04 21.90
N LYS A 151 0.10 0.74 22.97
CA LYS A 151 -0.92 1.80 23.06
C LYS A 151 -0.34 3.02 23.76
N ASN A 152 -0.48 4.19 23.15
CA ASN A 152 0.01 5.45 23.69
C ASN A 152 1.50 5.41 24.11
N GLY A 153 2.34 4.78 23.32
CA GLY A 153 3.80 4.71 23.54
C GLY A 153 4.21 3.67 24.61
N THR A 154 3.30 2.88 25.14
CA THR A 154 3.60 1.84 26.16
C THR A 154 3.14 0.47 25.68
N VAL A 155 3.78 -0.59 26.19
CA VAL A 155 3.32 -1.97 26.01
C VAL A 155 2.08 -2.17 26.88
N ALA A 156 0.91 -2.24 26.25
CA ALA A 156 -0.36 -2.47 26.94
C ALA A 156 -0.61 -3.95 27.18
N GLU A 157 -0.17 -4.82 26.27
CA GLU A 157 -0.29 -6.27 26.40
C GLU A 157 0.96 -6.97 25.88
N ASP A 158 1.27 -8.10 26.50
CA ASP A 158 2.39 -8.98 26.18
C ASP A 158 1.91 -10.42 26.32
N ILE A 159 1.60 -11.06 25.21
CA ILE A 159 0.90 -12.34 25.20
C ILE A 159 1.48 -13.32 24.17
N PRO A 160 1.40 -14.64 24.45
CA PRO A 160 1.70 -15.66 23.47
C PRO A 160 0.83 -15.52 22.21
N ALA A 161 1.43 -15.65 21.03
CA ALA A 161 0.72 -15.50 19.76
C ALA A 161 -0.47 -16.46 19.64
N GLY A 162 -0.36 -17.70 20.16
CA GLY A 162 -1.45 -18.67 20.14
C GLY A 162 -2.71 -18.23 20.93
N LEU A 163 -2.57 -17.37 21.94
CA LEU A 163 -3.70 -16.76 22.65
C LEU A 163 -4.22 -15.53 21.91
N PHE A 164 -3.32 -14.71 21.36
CA PHE A 164 -3.68 -13.53 20.57
C PHE A 164 -4.60 -13.88 19.39
N TRP A 165 -4.28 -14.94 18.65
CA TRP A 165 -5.04 -15.38 17.46
C TRP A 165 -6.38 -16.06 17.77
N LYS A 166 -6.73 -16.26 19.03
CA LYS A 166 -8.06 -16.76 19.45
C LYS A 166 -9.10 -15.66 19.59
N ARG A 167 -8.69 -14.40 19.50
CA ARG A 167 -9.59 -13.25 19.60
C ARG A 167 -10.57 -13.21 18.43
N SER A 168 -11.77 -12.71 18.72
CA SER A 168 -12.78 -12.47 17.69
C SER A 168 -12.43 -11.26 16.81
N LYS A 169 -13.10 -11.14 15.67
CA LYS A 169 -12.96 -9.99 14.77
C LYS A 169 -13.27 -8.67 15.48
N GLU A 170 -14.31 -8.66 16.30
CA GLU A 170 -14.75 -7.50 17.08
C GLU A 170 -13.70 -7.08 18.12
N GLU A 171 -13.04 -8.06 18.75
CA GLU A 171 -11.94 -7.78 19.67
C GLU A 171 -10.75 -7.15 18.97
N PHE A 172 -10.35 -7.64 17.78
CA PHE A 172 -9.29 -7.01 16.96
C PHE A 172 -9.65 -5.56 16.60
N HIS A 173 -10.88 -5.36 16.12
CA HIS A 173 -11.35 -4.02 15.72
C HIS A 173 -11.39 -3.06 16.91
N SER A 174 -11.80 -3.50 18.10
CA SER A 174 -11.80 -2.67 19.31
C SER A 174 -10.41 -2.19 19.72
N LEU A 175 -9.40 -2.99 19.45
CA LEU A 175 -7.99 -2.65 19.64
C LEU A 175 -7.44 -1.75 18.52
N GLY A 176 -8.19 -1.53 17.45
CA GLY A 176 -7.73 -0.81 16.27
C GLY A 176 -6.82 -1.65 15.36
N LEU A 177 -6.83 -2.97 15.53
CA LEU A 177 -6.01 -3.91 14.77
C LEU A 177 -6.78 -4.47 13.57
N ARG A 178 -6.05 -4.78 12.49
CA ARG A 178 -6.61 -5.42 11.32
C ARG A 178 -6.79 -6.92 11.54
N CYS A 179 -7.95 -7.43 11.12
CA CYS A 179 -8.28 -8.83 11.29
C CYS A 179 -7.63 -9.70 10.21
N ALA A 180 -7.19 -10.89 10.60
CA ALA A 180 -6.57 -11.88 9.72
C ALA A 180 -7.58 -12.86 9.09
N ASP A 181 -8.88 -12.54 9.06
CA ASP A 181 -9.92 -13.48 8.68
C ASP A 181 -10.09 -13.65 7.16
N ILE A 182 -10.88 -14.68 6.82
CA ILE A 182 -11.19 -15.04 5.45
C ILE A 182 -11.97 -13.91 4.77
N PHE A 183 -11.56 -13.54 3.55
CA PHE A 183 -12.26 -12.56 2.71
C PHE A 183 -13.75 -12.91 2.52
N GLN A 184 -14.64 -12.06 3.02
CA GLN A 184 -16.09 -12.20 2.94
C GLN A 184 -16.75 -10.88 2.58
N PRO A 185 -16.73 -10.47 1.29
CA PRO A 185 -17.32 -9.22 0.88
C PRO A 185 -18.82 -9.22 1.14
N GLN A 186 -19.31 -8.12 1.71
CA GLN A 186 -20.75 -7.93 1.85
C GLN A 186 -21.36 -7.77 0.46
N LYS A 187 -22.41 -8.53 0.16
CA LYS A 187 -23.18 -8.37 -1.08
C LYS A 187 -23.99 -7.07 -1.01
N THR A 188 -23.35 -5.96 -1.21
CA THR A 188 -24.06 -4.70 -1.38
C THR A 188 -24.38 -4.54 -2.86
N GLU A 189 -25.52 -5.10 -3.31
CA GLU A 189 -26.12 -4.63 -4.55
C GLU A 189 -26.61 -3.21 -4.32
N ARG A 190 -25.73 -2.24 -4.53
CA ARG A 190 -26.14 -0.85 -4.58
C ARG A 190 -27.05 -0.70 -5.80
N LYS A 191 -28.24 -0.15 -5.61
CA LYS A 191 -29.17 0.17 -6.72
C LYS A 191 -28.48 1.22 -7.59
N GLY A 192 -27.78 0.76 -8.63
CA GLY A 192 -27.22 1.62 -9.64
C GLY A 192 -28.33 2.44 -10.32
N SER A 193 -28.01 3.63 -10.78
CA SER A 193 -28.92 4.51 -11.52
C SER A 193 -29.39 3.95 -12.87
N GLY A 194 -29.03 2.71 -13.22
CA GLY A 194 -29.25 2.12 -14.54
C GLY A 194 -28.38 2.74 -15.64
N LYS A 195 -27.57 3.73 -15.33
CA LYS A 195 -26.60 4.38 -16.25
C LYS A 195 -25.20 3.86 -15.97
N SER A 196 -24.36 3.79 -17.00
CA SER A 196 -22.96 3.32 -16.90
C SER A 196 -22.00 4.32 -17.52
N TYR A 197 -20.74 4.26 -17.07
CA TYR A 197 -19.62 4.77 -17.83
C TYR A 197 -19.11 3.68 -18.77
N THR A 198 -18.90 4.02 -20.04
CA THR A 198 -18.27 3.14 -21.03
C THR A 198 -16.87 3.69 -21.34
N LEU A 199 -15.86 2.92 -20.98
CA LEU A 199 -14.46 3.19 -21.31
C LEU A 199 -14.15 2.45 -22.64
N THR A 200 -13.64 3.15 -23.63
CA THR A 200 -13.41 2.55 -24.97
C THR A 200 -12.00 2.87 -25.44
N ASP A 201 -11.32 1.88 -26.02
CA ASP A 201 -10.02 1.98 -26.68
C ASP A 201 -8.89 2.56 -25.80
N PHE A 202 -8.93 2.29 -24.49
CA PHE A 202 -7.85 2.71 -23.60
C PHE A 202 -6.55 1.95 -23.95
N SER A 203 -5.56 2.69 -24.44
CA SER A 203 -4.24 2.12 -24.73
C SER A 203 -3.13 3.12 -24.41
N PHE A 204 -2.07 2.59 -23.80
CA PHE A 204 -0.84 3.33 -23.52
C PHE A 204 0.36 2.38 -23.55
N SER A 205 1.48 2.84 -24.10
CA SER A 205 2.72 2.05 -24.17
C SER A 205 3.89 2.86 -23.63
N TYR A 206 4.66 2.26 -22.75
CA TYR A 206 5.95 2.77 -22.29
C TYR A 206 7.05 2.45 -23.31
N LYS A 207 8.13 3.21 -23.29
CA LYS A 207 9.31 2.97 -24.15
C LYS A 207 9.95 1.59 -23.93
N ASN A 208 9.81 1.02 -22.73
CA ASN A 208 10.32 -0.32 -22.38
C ASN A 208 9.40 -1.48 -22.80
N GLY A 209 8.39 -1.23 -23.62
CA GLY A 209 7.47 -2.23 -24.16
C GLY A 209 6.29 -2.61 -23.25
N ARG A 210 6.24 -2.14 -22.00
CA ARG A 210 5.04 -2.32 -21.16
C ARG A 210 3.88 -1.54 -21.72
N LYS A 211 2.68 -2.12 -21.74
CA LYS A 211 1.49 -1.52 -22.33
C LYS A 211 0.22 -1.77 -21.51
N ILE A 212 -0.76 -0.89 -21.68
CA ILE A 212 -2.16 -1.07 -21.27
C ILE A 212 -2.99 -1.19 -22.52
N GLU A 213 -3.88 -2.16 -22.57
CA GLU A 213 -4.85 -2.38 -23.65
C GLU A 213 -6.19 -2.81 -23.05
N ILE A 214 -7.14 -1.90 -23.02
CA ILE A 214 -8.50 -2.13 -22.54
C ILE A 214 -9.45 -1.68 -23.67
N PRO A 215 -9.89 -2.60 -24.52
CA PRO A 215 -10.75 -2.27 -25.67
C PRO A 215 -12.07 -1.66 -25.25
N GLU A 216 -12.73 -2.29 -24.29
CA GLU A 216 -14.01 -1.84 -23.74
C GLU A 216 -14.15 -2.28 -22.28
N LEU A 217 -14.76 -1.40 -21.47
CA LEU A 217 -15.09 -1.67 -20.08
C LEU A 217 -16.30 -0.85 -19.69
N GLU A 218 -17.33 -1.51 -19.18
CA GLU A 218 -18.55 -0.86 -18.71
C GLU A 218 -18.64 -0.89 -17.20
N ILE A 219 -18.81 0.29 -16.58
CA ILE A 219 -18.86 0.46 -15.13
C ILE A 219 -20.14 1.18 -14.74
N PRO A 220 -21.01 0.59 -13.91
CA PRO A 220 -22.22 1.25 -13.41
C PRO A 220 -21.88 2.52 -12.65
N LYS A 221 -22.65 3.59 -12.87
CA LYS A 221 -22.48 4.85 -12.12
C LYS A 221 -22.83 4.62 -10.65
N GLY A 222 -22.01 5.17 -9.77
CA GLY A 222 -22.10 4.97 -8.33
C GLY A 222 -21.44 3.69 -7.81
N ALA A 223 -20.93 2.82 -8.68
CA ALA A 223 -20.22 1.62 -8.26
C ALA A 223 -18.85 1.93 -7.65
N VAL A 224 -18.46 1.12 -6.68
CA VAL A 224 -17.11 1.10 -6.12
C VAL A 224 -16.41 -0.17 -6.61
N VAL A 225 -15.39 -0.01 -7.43
CA VAL A 225 -14.70 -1.09 -8.13
C VAL A 225 -13.30 -1.29 -7.58
N ALA A 226 -13.03 -2.45 -6.99
CA ALA A 226 -11.67 -2.85 -6.62
C ALA A 226 -10.84 -3.18 -7.87
N ILE A 227 -9.70 -2.53 -8.06
CA ILE A 227 -8.73 -2.88 -9.10
C ILE A 227 -7.64 -3.75 -8.49
N LEU A 228 -7.66 -5.03 -8.84
CA LEU A 228 -6.79 -6.07 -8.32
C LEU A 228 -5.78 -6.53 -9.37
N GLY A 229 -4.73 -7.22 -8.96
CA GLY A 229 -3.67 -7.77 -9.81
C GLY A 229 -2.28 -7.53 -9.23
N ASP A 230 -1.30 -8.27 -9.73
CA ASP A 230 0.08 -8.25 -9.23
C ASP A 230 0.78 -6.90 -9.44
N ASN A 231 1.92 -6.70 -8.78
CA ASN A 231 2.75 -5.54 -9.04
C ASN A 231 3.26 -5.57 -10.49
N GLY A 232 3.17 -4.42 -11.16
CA GLY A 232 3.49 -4.34 -12.59
C GLY A 232 2.36 -4.76 -13.55
N ALA A 233 1.20 -5.22 -13.07
CA ALA A 233 0.04 -5.55 -13.90
C ALA A 233 -0.56 -4.35 -14.66
N GLY A 234 -0.18 -3.11 -14.28
CA GLY A 234 -0.61 -1.89 -14.95
C GLY A 234 -1.67 -1.09 -14.21
N LYS A 235 -1.99 -1.43 -12.96
CA LYS A 235 -3.04 -0.77 -12.15
C LYS A 235 -2.88 0.75 -12.07
N SER A 236 -1.75 1.23 -11.57
CA SER A 236 -1.48 2.69 -11.45
C SER A 236 -1.37 3.38 -12.82
N THR A 237 -0.93 2.66 -13.87
CA THR A 237 -0.94 3.20 -15.24
C THR A 237 -2.35 3.38 -15.75
N PHE A 238 -3.23 2.40 -15.53
CA PHE A 238 -4.66 2.50 -15.85
C PHE A 238 -5.31 3.67 -15.13
N ALA A 239 -5.09 3.80 -13.80
CA ALA A 239 -5.57 4.93 -13.01
C ALA A 239 -5.17 6.29 -13.62
N LYS A 240 -3.90 6.45 -13.96
CA LYS A 240 -3.39 7.69 -14.59
C LYS A 240 -3.99 7.92 -15.99
N CYS A 241 -4.22 6.87 -16.77
CA CYS A 241 -4.88 6.96 -18.06
C CYS A 241 -6.34 7.43 -17.91
N VAL A 242 -7.11 6.83 -17.02
CA VAL A 242 -8.51 7.18 -16.73
C VAL A 242 -8.63 8.64 -16.26
N CYS A 243 -7.67 9.13 -15.48
CA CYS A 243 -7.64 10.51 -15.00
C CYS A 243 -7.00 11.50 -16.00
N GLY A 244 -6.61 11.07 -17.21
CA GLY A 244 -6.04 11.96 -18.24
C GLY A 244 -4.63 12.46 -17.93
N LEU A 245 -3.91 11.83 -17.00
CA LEU A 245 -2.57 12.24 -16.56
C LEU A 245 -1.45 11.68 -17.46
N MET A 246 -1.75 10.70 -18.31
CA MET A 246 -0.78 10.11 -19.22
C MET A 246 -0.83 10.79 -20.59
N LYS A 247 0.23 11.54 -20.93
CA LYS A 247 0.41 12.06 -22.31
C LYS A 247 0.43 10.89 -23.28
N HIS A 248 -0.22 11.03 -24.44
CA HIS A 248 -0.31 10.00 -25.49
C HIS A 248 -1.14 8.75 -25.11
N CYS A 249 -1.85 8.74 -23.99
CA CYS A 249 -2.88 7.73 -23.75
C CYS A 249 -4.02 7.95 -24.75
N ARG A 250 -4.43 6.88 -25.44
CA ARG A 250 -5.62 6.85 -26.28
C ARG A 250 -6.78 6.35 -25.44
N GLY A 251 -7.99 6.65 -25.87
CA GLY A 251 -9.21 6.20 -25.21
C GLY A 251 -10.17 7.33 -24.91
N LYS A 252 -11.39 6.95 -24.53
CA LYS A 252 -12.48 7.83 -24.17
C LYS A 252 -13.34 7.23 -23.08
N ILE A 253 -13.98 8.08 -22.30
CA ILE A 253 -15.04 7.70 -21.35
C ILE A 253 -16.33 8.38 -21.78
N SER A 254 -17.39 7.61 -21.96
CA SER A 254 -18.74 8.11 -22.21
C SER A 254 -19.60 7.92 -20.95
N ASP A 255 -20.38 8.90 -20.60
CA ASP A 255 -21.38 8.80 -19.53
C ASP A 255 -22.82 8.60 -20.05
N GLY A 256 -22.93 8.35 -21.37
CA GLY A 256 -24.19 8.24 -22.08
C GLY A 256 -24.67 9.56 -22.70
N GLU A 257 -24.24 10.71 -22.16
CA GLU A 257 -24.59 12.05 -22.63
C GLU A 257 -23.38 12.80 -23.19
N LYS A 258 -22.24 12.66 -22.52
CA LYS A 258 -20.98 13.34 -22.88
C LYS A 258 -19.86 12.33 -23.13
N VAL A 259 -18.86 12.75 -23.88
CA VAL A 259 -17.66 11.99 -24.14
C VAL A 259 -16.43 12.79 -23.71
N TYR A 260 -15.64 12.19 -22.82
CA TYR A 260 -14.42 12.77 -22.26
C TYR A 260 -13.20 12.11 -22.93
N ARG A 261 -12.22 12.90 -23.39
CA ARG A 261 -10.98 12.43 -24.05
C ARG A 261 -9.80 13.31 -23.65
N GLY A 262 -8.62 12.71 -23.55
CA GLY A 262 -7.39 13.42 -23.26
C GLY A 262 -7.52 14.29 -22.01
N ARG A 263 -7.22 15.60 -22.12
CA ARG A 263 -7.30 16.53 -20.99
C ARG A 263 -8.70 16.69 -20.41
N ARG A 264 -9.76 16.49 -21.20
CA ARG A 264 -11.13 16.60 -20.69
C ARG A 264 -11.50 15.52 -19.67
N LEU A 265 -10.70 14.45 -19.55
CA LEU A 265 -10.85 13.48 -18.46
C LEU A 265 -10.66 14.12 -17.08
N TRP A 266 -9.92 15.24 -16.97
CA TRP A 266 -9.79 15.98 -15.70
C TRP A 266 -11.11 16.62 -15.24
N GLU A 267 -12.04 16.91 -16.16
CA GLU A 267 -13.36 17.41 -15.81
C GLU A 267 -14.16 16.34 -15.06
N LEU A 268 -13.97 15.08 -15.41
CA LEU A 268 -14.68 13.91 -14.89
C LEU A 268 -14.01 13.31 -13.67
N ALA A 269 -12.67 13.13 -13.70
CA ALA A 269 -11.96 12.24 -12.80
C ALA A 269 -10.96 12.96 -11.88
N TYR A 270 -10.76 12.41 -10.68
CA TYR A 270 -9.73 12.79 -9.71
C TYR A 270 -8.90 11.56 -9.31
N LEU A 271 -7.59 11.73 -9.09
CA LEU A 271 -6.69 10.67 -8.65
C LEU A 271 -6.07 11.00 -7.28
N VAL A 272 -6.21 10.08 -6.34
CA VAL A 272 -5.43 10.04 -5.10
C VAL A 272 -4.21 9.16 -5.35
N PHE A 273 -3.01 9.72 -5.25
CA PHE A 273 -1.76 9.01 -5.51
C PHE A 273 -1.34 8.12 -4.34
N GLN A 274 -0.69 7.00 -4.64
CA GLN A 274 -0.06 6.14 -3.64
C GLN A 274 0.99 6.89 -2.80
N VAL A 275 1.82 7.71 -3.45
CA VAL A 275 2.79 8.59 -2.77
C VAL A 275 2.17 9.97 -2.62
N VAL A 276 1.43 10.17 -1.54
CA VAL A 276 0.65 11.39 -1.30
C VAL A 276 1.49 12.66 -1.24
N ASN A 277 2.78 12.57 -0.88
CA ASN A 277 3.69 13.71 -0.89
C ASN A 277 3.83 14.38 -2.27
N HIS A 278 3.53 13.66 -3.35
CA HIS A 278 3.54 14.20 -4.72
C HIS A 278 2.26 14.99 -5.07
N GLN A 279 1.31 15.04 -4.16
CA GLN A 279 0.01 15.66 -4.39
C GLN A 279 -0.27 16.82 -3.42
N LEU A 280 0.52 16.99 -2.35
CA LEU A 280 0.33 17.99 -1.33
C LEU A 280 1.26 19.18 -1.58
N PHE A 281 0.67 20.34 -1.89
CA PHE A 281 1.41 21.52 -2.38
C PHE A 281 1.11 22.80 -1.59
N SER A 282 0.00 22.87 -0.83
CA SER A 282 -0.45 24.09 -0.16
C SER A 282 0.33 24.38 1.13
N GLU A 283 0.21 25.59 1.63
CA GLU A 283 0.84 26.04 2.87
C GLU A 283 0.09 25.54 4.11
N SER A 284 -1.21 25.24 3.97
CA SER A 284 -2.02 24.71 5.07
C SER A 284 -2.90 23.55 4.64
N VAL A 285 -3.27 22.71 5.62
CA VAL A 285 -4.16 21.55 5.43
C VAL A 285 -5.52 21.99 4.90
N LYS A 286 -6.07 23.10 5.38
CA LYS A 286 -7.37 23.64 4.91
C LYS A 286 -7.33 24.10 3.45
N GLU A 287 -6.24 24.75 3.04
CA GLU A 287 -6.04 25.18 1.65
C GLU A 287 -5.87 23.98 0.73
N GLU A 288 -5.15 22.94 1.17
CA GLU A 288 -4.93 21.72 0.39
C GLU A 288 -6.25 21.06 0.00
N VAL A 289 -7.20 20.95 0.92
CA VAL A 289 -8.53 20.36 0.66
C VAL A 289 -9.28 21.08 -0.46
N THR A 290 -9.12 22.38 -0.57
CA THR A 290 -9.88 23.22 -1.53
C THR A 290 -9.04 23.74 -2.68
N LEU A 291 -7.82 23.24 -2.82
CA LEU A 291 -6.89 23.65 -3.86
C LEU A 291 -7.50 23.49 -5.26
N GLY A 292 -7.46 24.58 -6.02
CA GLY A 292 -7.97 24.61 -7.41
C GLY A 292 -9.49 24.62 -7.55
N LEU A 293 -10.26 24.65 -6.47
CA LEU A 293 -11.71 24.76 -6.55
C LEU A 293 -12.14 26.19 -6.90
N PRO A 294 -13.07 26.39 -7.86
CA PRO A 294 -13.56 27.70 -8.26
C PRO A 294 -14.64 28.23 -7.28
N LEU A 295 -14.29 28.29 -6.00
CA LEU A 295 -15.15 28.73 -4.92
C LEU A 295 -14.62 30.04 -4.31
N TRP A 296 -15.53 30.92 -3.82
CA TRP A 296 -15.11 32.07 -3.03
C TRP A 296 -14.64 31.62 -1.62
N GLU A 297 -13.82 32.46 -0.95
CA GLU A 297 -13.04 32.04 0.22
C GLU A 297 -13.88 31.49 1.36
N GLY A 298 -14.97 32.16 1.76
CA GLY A 298 -15.86 31.69 2.84
C GLY A 298 -16.50 30.32 2.56
N LYS A 299 -16.76 29.98 1.29
CA LYS A 299 -17.27 28.65 0.92
C LYS A 299 -16.20 27.59 0.91
N LYS A 300 -14.95 27.97 0.62
CA LYS A 300 -13.81 27.09 0.74
C LYS A 300 -13.55 26.72 2.21
N GLU A 301 -13.60 27.72 3.11
CA GLU A 301 -13.43 27.49 4.55
C GLU A 301 -14.52 26.58 5.11
N GLU A 302 -15.78 26.80 4.74
CA GLU A 302 -16.90 25.94 5.15
C GLU A 302 -16.70 24.50 4.67
N LEU A 303 -16.39 24.30 3.39
CA LEU A 303 -16.15 23.00 2.79
C LEU A 303 -14.94 22.31 3.43
N ALA A 304 -13.82 23.01 3.60
CA ALA A 304 -12.64 22.48 4.25
C ALA A 304 -12.93 22.04 5.68
N GLY A 305 -13.63 22.86 6.45
CA GLY A 305 -14.01 22.53 7.82
C GLY A 305 -14.91 21.28 7.92
N GLN A 306 -15.86 21.12 7.00
CA GLN A 306 -16.73 19.94 6.94
C GLN A 306 -15.92 18.67 6.61
N VAL A 307 -15.12 18.72 5.56
CA VAL A 307 -14.34 17.57 5.09
C VAL A 307 -13.26 17.18 6.11
N LEU A 308 -12.52 18.15 6.65
CA LEU A 308 -11.48 17.90 7.65
C LEU A 308 -12.05 17.29 8.94
N ARG A 309 -13.25 17.70 9.34
CA ARG A 309 -13.93 17.09 10.51
C ARG A 309 -14.24 15.62 10.25
N GLN A 310 -14.77 15.27 9.08
CA GLN A 310 -15.04 13.88 8.71
C GLN A 310 -13.79 13.03 8.66
N MET A 311 -12.67 13.60 8.26
CA MET A 311 -11.38 12.90 8.17
C MET A 311 -10.57 12.90 9.47
N GLY A 312 -11.09 13.50 10.56
CA GLY A 312 -10.37 13.60 11.83
C GLY A 312 -9.10 14.46 11.73
N LEU A 313 -9.13 15.52 10.90
CA LEU A 313 -8.00 16.39 10.63
C LEU A 313 -8.26 17.86 10.98
N LEU A 314 -9.41 18.18 11.59
CA LEU A 314 -9.79 19.57 11.84
C LEU A 314 -8.79 20.32 12.73
N ASP A 315 -8.24 19.64 13.74
CA ASP A 315 -7.26 20.21 14.68
C ASP A 315 -5.91 20.55 14.01
N TYR A 316 -5.71 20.04 12.80
CA TYR A 316 -4.50 20.25 11.99
C TYR A 316 -4.73 21.25 10.85
N SER A 317 -5.89 21.93 10.80
CA SER A 317 -6.31 22.74 9.66
C SER A 317 -5.29 23.81 9.21
N ASP A 318 -4.61 24.43 10.16
CA ASP A 318 -3.60 25.46 9.92
C ASP A 318 -2.15 24.93 9.84
N TYR A 319 -1.96 23.63 9.98
CA TYR A 319 -0.64 23.01 9.89
C TYR A 319 -0.21 22.88 8.42
N HIS A 320 1.10 22.95 8.19
CA HIS A 320 1.64 22.64 6.87
C HIS A 320 1.45 21.14 6.56
N PRO A 321 0.94 20.74 5.37
CA PRO A 321 0.67 19.34 5.02
C PRO A 321 1.86 18.40 5.24
N MET A 322 3.09 18.89 5.00
CA MET A 322 4.29 18.07 5.17
C MET A 322 4.66 17.78 6.63
N SER A 323 4.11 18.52 7.61
CA SER A 323 4.30 18.25 9.04
C SER A 323 3.43 17.10 9.57
N LEU A 324 2.45 16.67 8.80
CA LEU A 324 1.54 15.58 9.16
C LEU A 324 2.24 14.22 9.14
N SER A 325 1.76 13.27 9.96
CA SER A 325 2.15 11.87 9.86
C SER A 325 1.74 11.24 8.54
N GLY A 326 2.32 10.10 8.16
CA GLY A 326 1.98 9.40 6.91
C GLY A 326 0.48 9.13 6.76
N GLY A 327 -0.17 8.60 7.81
CA GLY A 327 -1.60 8.34 7.81
C GLY A 327 -2.46 9.60 7.75
N GLN A 328 -2.04 10.69 8.38
CA GLN A 328 -2.72 11.99 8.29
C GLN A 328 -2.62 12.56 6.87
N LYS A 329 -1.46 12.47 6.23
CA LYS A 329 -1.26 12.88 4.81
C LYS A 329 -2.14 12.06 3.87
N GLN A 330 -2.26 10.76 4.12
CA GLN A 330 -3.12 9.89 3.32
C GLN A 330 -4.59 10.33 3.42
N ARG A 331 -5.10 10.58 4.64
CA ARG A 331 -6.45 11.08 4.85
C ARG A 331 -6.65 12.48 4.26
N LEU A 332 -5.63 13.34 4.28
CA LEU A 332 -5.70 14.66 3.64
C LEU A 332 -5.85 14.57 2.12
N ALA A 333 -5.10 13.68 1.45
CA ALA A 333 -5.23 13.47 0.02
C ALA A 333 -6.63 12.94 -0.36
N VAL A 334 -7.20 12.06 0.47
CA VAL A 334 -8.58 11.58 0.34
C VAL A 334 -9.59 12.70 0.57
N ALA A 335 -9.35 13.61 1.52
CA ALA A 335 -10.14 14.80 1.76
C ALA A 335 -10.22 15.71 0.53
N GLY A 336 -9.09 15.91 -0.18
CA GLY A 336 -9.05 16.63 -1.44
C GLY A 336 -9.92 15.99 -2.54
N ALA A 337 -9.89 14.66 -2.64
CA ALA A 337 -10.77 13.93 -3.56
C ALA A 337 -12.26 14.16 -3.27
N MET A 338 -12.64 14.11 -1.99
CA MET A 338 -14.01 14.37 -1.54
C MET A 338 -14.47 15.79 -1.88
N ALA A 339 -13.61 16.78 -1.62
CA ALA A 339 -13.88 18.18 -1.90
C ALA A 339 -13.94 18.50 -3.41
N SER A 340 -13.25 17.73 -4.24
CA SER A 340 -13.13 17.97 -5.70
C SER A 340 -14.47 17.97 -6.44
N GLY A 341 -15.49 17.32 -5.90
CA GLY A 341 -16.82 17.20 -6.49
C GLY A 341 -16.88 16.34 -7.76
N LYS A 342 -15.77 15.69 -8.17
CA LYS A 342 -15.70 14.87 -9.38
C LYS A 342 -16.64 13.67 -9.32
N ASP A 343 -17.06 13.20 -10.48
CA ASP A 343 -18.00 12.08 -10.60
C ASP A 343 -17.31 10.72 -10.64
N LEU A 344 -16.04 10.70 -11.02
CA LEU A 344 -15.18 9.53 -11.02
C LEU A 344 -13.95 9.78 -10.15
N ILE A 345 -13.74 8.97 -9.13
CA ILE A 345 -12.58 9.08 -8.23
C ILE A 345 -11.77 7.82 -8.29
N VAL A 346 -10.47 7.97 -8.40
CA VAL A 346 -9.53 6.85 -8.43
C VAL A 346 -8.60 6.95 -7.23
N TYR A 347 -8.47 5.88 -6.48
CA TYR A 347 -7.56 5.79 -5.34
C TYR A 347 -6.48 4.76 -5.64
N ASP A 348 -5.22 5.14 -5.45
CA ASP A 348 -4.08 4.23 -5.57
C ASP A 348 -3.53 3.94 -4.17
N GLU A 349 -3.85 2.76 -3.60
CA GLU A 349 -3.50 2.29 -2.25
C GLU A 349 -3.91 3.27 -1.12
N PRO A 350 -5.20 3.64 -0.99
CA PRO A 350 -5.64 4.71 -0.07
C PRO A 350 -5.51 4.36 1.42
N THR A 351 -5.32 3.10 1.77
CA THR A 351 -5.20 2.63 3.16
C THR A 351 -3.82 2.10 3.52
N SER A 352 -2.82 2.33 2.65
CA SER A 352 -1.44 1.93 2.93
C SER A 352 -0.90 2.65 4.19
N GLY A 353 -0.37 1.88 5.16
CA GLY A 353 0.13 2.42 6.43
C GLY A 353 -0.96 2.95 7.39
N LEU A 354 -2.23 2.60 7.17
CA LEU A 354 -3.31 2.92 8.11
C LEU A 354 -3.63 1.73 9.03
N ASP A 355 -3.85 2.03 10.31
CA ASP A 355 -4.48 1.10 11.24
C ASP A 355 -5.96 0.88 10.89
N TYR A 356 -6.63 -0.02 11.62
CA TYR A 356 -8.03 -0.34 11.36
C TYR A 356 -8.96 0.89 11.47
N ARG A 357 -8.80 1.71 12.51
CA ARG A 357 -9.68 2.88 12.75
C ARG A 357 -9.58 3.91 11.63
N HIS A 358 -8.36 4.18 11.18
CA HIS A 358 -8.14 5.14 10.09
C HIS A 358 -8.54 4.59 8.72
N MET A 359 -8.40 3.28 8.49
CA MET A 359 -8.94 2.61 7.32
C MET A 359 -10.48 2.70 7.30
N GLU A 360 -11.13 2.51 8.45
CA GLU A 360 -12.59 2.62 8.60
C GLU A 360 -13.11 4.01 8.19
N ILE A 361 -12.45 5.08 8.63
CA ILE A 361 -12.79 6.46 8.22
C ILE A 361 -12.74 6.60 6.69
N VAL A 362 -11.70 6.07 6.04
CA VAL A 362 -11.57 6.11 4.58
C VAL A 362 -12.66 5.28 3.91
N ALA A 363 -12.96 4.10 4.41
CA ALA A 363 -14.02 3.24 3.87
C ALA A 363 -15.41 3.86 3.99
N ASP A 364 -15.72 4.47 5.12
CA ASP A 364 -17.00 5.17 5.34
C ASP A 364 -17.16 6.36 4.37
N MET A 365 -16.10 7.13 4.16
CA MET A 365 -16.11 8.21 3.16
C MET A 365 -16.32 7.68 1.73
N ILE A 366 -15.68 6.57 1.34
CA ILE A 366 -15.91 5.93 0.04
C ILE A 366 -17.38 5.51 -0.10
N ASN A 367 -17.97 4.96 0.95
CA ASN A 367 -19.39 4.60 0.97
C ASN A 367 -20.30 5.83 0.82
N ASP A 368 -20.06 6.90 1.59
CA ASP A 368 -20.81 8.15 1.49
C ASP A 368 -20.78 8.77 0.09
N LEU A 369 -19.62 8.74 -0.56
CA LEU A 369 -19.46 9.22 -1.94
C LEU A 369 -20.22 8.35 -2.95
N SER A 370 -20.22 7.03 -2.75
CA SER A 370 -20.99 6.12 -3.58
C SER A 370 -22.49 6.32 -3.44
N GLU A 371 -23.00 6.55 -2.21
CA GLU A 371 -24.41 6.91 -1.97
C GLU A 371 -24.80 8.21 -2.65
N LYS A 372 -23.86 9.16 -2.80
CA LYS A 372 -24.01 10.39 -3.58
C LYS A 372 -23.87 10.17 -5.10
N GLY A 373 -23.80 8.91 -5.56
CA GLY A 373 -23.71 8.53 -6.98
C GLY A 373 -22.31 8.68 -7.59
N LYS A 374 -21.26 8.88 -6.79
CA LYS A 374 -19.89 8.96 -7.30
C LYS A 374 -19.35 7.57 -7.61
N THR A 375 -18.82 7.39 -8.81
CA THR A 375 -18.17 6.14 -9.23
C THR A 375 -16.73 6.13 -8.76
N GLN A 376 -16.26 5.01 -8.24
CA GLN A 376 -14.94 4.97 -7.61
C GLN A 376 -14.15 3.74 -8.04
N PHE A 377 -12.89 3.93 -8.37
CA PHE A 377 -11.91 2.86 -8.59
C PHE A 377 -10.92 2.84 -7.42
N ILE A 378 -10.70 1.69 -6.83
CA ILE A 378 -9.79 1.50 -5.70
C ILE A 378 -8.74 0.46 -6.06
N ILE A 379 -7.52 0.91 -6.32
CA ILE A 379 -6.37 0.01 -6.43
C ILE A 379 -5.95 -0.32 -5.00
N THR A 380 -5.97 -1.59 -4.63
CA THR A 380 -5.56 -1.98 -3.29
C THR A 380 -5.21 -3.47 -3.20
N HIS A 381 -4.32 -3.78 -2.24
CA HIS A 381 -4.02 -5.14 -1.76
C HIS A 381 -4.65 -5.39 -0.38
N ASP A 382 -5.57 -4.54 0.05
CA ASP A 382 -6.23 -4.57 1.35
C ASP A 382 -7.60 -5.28 1.27
N PRO A 383 -7.72 -6.55 1.71
CA PRO A 383 -8.98 -7.29 1.64
C PRO A 383 -10.07 -6.67 2.51
N GLU A 384 -9.73 -6.07 3.67
CA GLU A 384 -10.73 -5.48 4.56
C GLU A 384 -11.37 -4.23 3.94
N LEU A 385 -10.59 -3.40 3.23
CA LEU A 385 -11.12 -2.27 2.48
C LEU A 385 -12.05 -2.74 1.35
N VAL A 386 -11.64 -3.78 0.62
CA VAL A 386 -12.46 -4.34 -0.47
C VAL A 386 -13.77 -4.90 0.07
N GLU A 387 -13.74 -5.67 1.17
CA GLU A 387 -14.94 -6.21 1.83
C GLU A 387 -15.93 -5.12 2.24
N ARG A 388 -15.40 -3.99 2.76
CA ARG A 388 -16.20 -2.96 3.40
C ARG A 388 -16.86 -2.02 2.41
N CYS A 389 -16.25 -1.76 1.26
CA CYS A 389 -16.74 -0.71 0.37
C CYS A 389 -16.86 -1.08 -1.11
N CYS A 390 -16.27 -2.17 -1.60
CA CYS A 390 -16.31 -2.49 -3.03
C CYS A 390 -17.52 -3.36 -3.40
N ASP A 391 -18.23 -2.98 -4.45
CA ASP A 391 -19.38 -3.75 -5.01
C ASP A 391 -18.93 -4.70 -6.11
N ARG A 392 -17.84 -4.33 -6.77
CA ARG A 392 -17.33 -5.02 -7.96
C ARG A 392 -15.81 -5.08 -7.90
N PHE A 393 -15.26 -5.90 -8.76
CA PHE A 393 -13.81 -5.96 -8.96
C PHE A 393 -13.46 -5.94 -10.44
N LEU A 394 -12.23 -5.52 -10.73
CA LEU A 394 -11.56 -5.56 -12.01
C LEU A 394 -10.17 -6.15 -11.78
N PHE A 395 -9.89 -7.31 -12.37
CA PHE A 395 -8.60 -7.97 -12.25
C PHE A 395 -7.74 -7.65 -13.47
N LEU A 396 -6.61 -6.97 -13.23
CA LEU A 396 -5.66 -6.61 -14.28
C LEU A 396 -4.47 -7.57 -14.29
N LYS A 397 -4.09 -8.01 -15.49
CA LYS A 397 -2.91 -8.82 -15.73
C LYS A 397 -2.23 -8.40 -17.02
N ASN A 398 -0.92 -8.11 -16.96
CA ASN A 398 -0.14 -7.70 -18.13
C ASN A 398 -0.77 -6.56 -18.94
N GLY A 399 -1.38 -5.59 -18.26
CA GLY A 399 -2.02 -4.43 -18.87
C GLY A 399 -3.36 -4.67 -19.54
N LYS A 400 -4.00 -5.81 -19.31
CA LYS A 400 -5.32 -6.19 -19.83
C LYS A 400 -6.26 -6.54 -18.70
N VAL A 401 -7.56 -6.39 -18.94
CA VAL A 401 -8.59 -6.94 -18.07
C VAL A 401 -8.64 -8.44 -18.25
N GLU A 402 -8.31 -9.20 -17.22
CA GLU A 402 -8.41 -10.67 -17.23
C GLU A 402 -9.84 -11.10 -16.89
N CYS A 403 -10.45 -10.46 -15.89
CA CYS A 403 -11.83 -10.64 -15.51
C CYS A 403 -12.36 -9.45 -14.73
N GLU A 404 -13.65 -9.29 -14.72
CA GLU A 404 -14.38 -8.29 -13.94
C GLU A 404 -15.74 -8.85 -13.51
N GLY A 405 -16.36 -8.22 -12.53
CA GLY A 405 -17.71 -8.60 -12.12
C GLY A 405 -18.11 -8.12 -10.74
N SER A 406 -19.31 -8.54 -10.34
CA SER A 406 -19.85 -8.40 -8.99
C SER A 406 -19.47 -9.60 -8.11
N TRP A 407 -19.80 -9.55 -6.82
CA TRP A 407 -19.50 -10.58 -5.83
C TRP A 407 -20.45 -11.78 -5.96
N THR A 408 -20.31 -12.56 -7.03
CA THR A 408 -20.90 -13.91 -7.13
C THR A 408 -20.10 -14.90 -6.30
N LYS A 409 -20.67 -16.06 -5.98
CA LYS A 409 -19.95 -17.10 -5.21
C LYS A 409 -18.63 -17.50 -5.89
N GLU A 410 -18.65 -17.69 -7.20
CA GLU A 410 -17.46 -18.05 -8.00
C GLU A 410 -16.40 -16.94 -7.94
N ASN A 411 -16.80 -15.68 -8.11
CA ASN A 411 -15.90 -14.53 -8.05
C ASN A 411 -15.32 -14.35 -6.64
N ILE A 412 -16.13 -14.56 -5.60
CA ILE A 412 -15.64 -14.52 -4.21
C ILE A 412 -14.57 -15.58 -3.99
N ASP A 413 -14.79 -16.81 -4.45
CA ASP A 413 -13.82 -17.89 -4.29
C ASP A 413 -12.52 -17.60 -5.06
N ARG A 414 -12.63 -17.03 -6.27
CA ARG A 414 -11.47 -16.59 -7.07
C ARG A 414 -10.66 -15.49 -6.36
N ILE A 415 -11.33 -14.47 -5.87
CA ILE A 415 -10.66 -13.34 -5.17
C ILE A 415 -10.17 -13.77 -3.78
N ARG A 416 -10.90 -14.66 -3.11
CA ARG A 416 -10.44 -15.29 -1.87
C ARG A 416 -9.12 -16.04 -2.09
N ASN A 417 -9.00 -16.80 -3.17
CA ASN A 417 -7.75 -17.46 -3.51
C ASN A 417 -6.63 -16.45 -3.77
N TYR A 418 -6.90 -15.33 -4.46
CA TYR A 418 -5.94 -14.26 -4.66
C TYR A 418 -5.46 -13.64 -3.34
N PHE A 419 -6.37 -13.36 -2.39
CA PHE A 419 -6.02 -12.88 -1.04
C PHE A 419 -5.63 -14.02 -0.09
N GLY A 420 -6.15 -15.20 -0.28
CA GLY A 420 -6.07 -16.34 0.65
C GLY A 420 -4.80 -17.16 0.53
N GLU A 421 -3.98 -16.93 -0.50
CA GLU A 421 -2.60 -17.42 -0.50
C GLU A 421 -1.81 -16.91 0.72
N LEU A 422 -2.29 -15.86 1.39
CA LEU A 422 -1.75 -15.37 2.66
C LEU A 422 -2.21 -16.17 3.91
N ALA A 423 -3.33 -16.89 3.83
CA ALA A 423 -3.96 -17.50 5.02
C ALA A 423 -3.70 -19.01 5.18
N HIS A 424 -3.20 -19.70 4.16
CA HIS A 424 -3.06 -21.16 4.16
C HIS A 424 -1.65 -21.64 3.86
N THR A 425 -0.75 -21.43 4.78
CA THR A 425 0.29 -22.43 5.04
C THR A 425 -0.03 -23.10 6.36
N ARG A 426 -0.70 -24.26 6.27
CA ARG A 426 -0.88 -25.20 7.39
C ARG A 426 0.46 -25.74 7.88
#